data_0b51f4bed77b7a08c17d02c88e4e85fa
#
_entry.id   0b51f4bed77b7a08c17d02c88e4e85fa
#
_cell.length_a   1.000
_cell.length_b   1.000
_cell.length_c   1.000
_cell.angle_alpha   90.00
_cell.angle_beta   90.00
_cell.angle_gamma   90.00
#
_symmetry.space_group_name_H-M   'P 1'
#
loop_
_entity.id
_entity.type
_entity.pdbx_description
1 polymer ?
#
loop_
_entity_poly.entity_id
_entity_poly.type
_entity_poly.pdbx_seq_one_letter_code
_entity_poly.pdbx_strand_id
1 'polypeptide(L)'
;MKIQILNNIAKEGLEQLEKNEFSLSEDYLNASGIVLRSHNLTELEISESLLAIARAGAGTNNIDIKNCSDHGVVVFNTPGANANAVKEMVLCSLILSKRDLVSGNKNLDSIDIDSKNDEEISKEIEGMKKQYVGEEVNGKTLGIIGLGAIGSMVAEQSMAIGMEVIAYDPGLTVENALRLPSSLKRCDKIEEVLSSSDYVSLHLPLNQNTKNLIDLEKLKLMKEGSVLINFSRGGIVSEKDLLECLENNHLHKYVTDFPTKNLLCLLYTSPSPRD
;
A
#
# COMPACT_ATOMS: atom_id res chain seq x y z
N MET A 1 27.35 1.78 -23.21
CA MET A 1 26.93 0.50 -22.59
C MET A 1 25.46 0.24 -22.94
N LYS A 2 25.07 -1.02 -23.16
CA LYS A 2 23.67 -1.37 -23.46
C LYS A 2 22.90 -1.65 -22.18
N ILE A 3 21.71 -1.10 -22.07
CA ILE A 3 20.78 -1.33 -20.96
C ILE A 3 19.48 -1.89 -21.50
N GLN A 4 19.04 -3.00 -20.96
CA GLN A 4 17.72 -3.54 -21.24
C GLN A 4 16.68 -2.92 -20.32
N ILE A 5 15.56 -2.50 -20.89
CA ILE A 5 14.41 -1.98 -20.15
C ILE A 5 13.31 -3.02 -20.12
N LEU A 6 12.91 -3.42 -18.92
CA LEU A 6 11.82 -4.36 -18.69
C LEU A 6 10.68 -3.67 -17.92
N ASN A 7 9.48 -3.81 -18.42
CA ASN A 7 8.26 -3.11 -17.99
C ASN A 7 8.25 -1.60 -18.35
N ASN A 8 7.18 -0.93 -17.91
CA ASN A 8 7.04 0.50 -18.09
C ASN A 8 7.94 1.24 -17.09
N ILE A 9 8.97 1.89 -17.60
CA ILE A 9 9.82 2.82 -16.83
C ILE A 9 9.44 4.24 -17.28
N ALA A 10 9.40 5.16 -16.35
CA ALA A 10 9.03 6.56 -16.62
C ALA A 10 9.95 7.15 -17.72
N LYS A 11 9.34 7.90 -18.64
CA LYS A 11 10.05 8.47 -19.78
C LYS A 11 11.22 9.35 -19.38
N GLU A 12 11.04 10.12 -18.30
CA GLU A 12 12.08 10.98 -17.74
C GLU A 12 13.32 10.18 -17.30
N GLY A 13 13.10 8.95 -16.77
CA GLY A 13 14.19 8.04 -16.40
C GLY A 13 14.93 7.49 -17.62
N LEU A 14 14.19 7.14 -18.69
CA LEU A 14 14.78 6.69 -19.96
C LEU A 14 15.61 7.80 -20.61
N GLU A 15 15.08 9.01 -20.67
CA GLU A 15 15.79 10.18 -21.19
C GLU A 15 17.09 10.48 -20.43
N GLN A 16 17.13 10.22 -19.12
CA GLN A 16 18.36 10.37 -18.33
C GLN A 16 19.40 9.32 -18.69
N LEU A 17 18.99 8.09 -18.98
CA LEU A 17 19.92 7.04 -19.45
C LEU A 17 20.50 7.41 -20.82
N GLU A 18 19.67 7.87 -21.77
CA GLU A 18 20.12 8.28 -23.10
C GLU A 18 21.06 9.50 -23.04
N LYS A 19 20.76 10.49 -22.21
CA LYS A 19 21.65 11.67 -21.98
C LYS A 19 23.03 11.29 -21.44
N ASN A 20 23.12 10.17 -20.71
CA ASN A 20 24.38 9.65 -20.18
C ASN A 20 25.01 8.60 -21.12
N GLU A 21 24.67 8.62 -22.40
CA GLU A 21 25.24 7.78 -23.44
C GLU A 21 25.01 6.27 -23.28
N PHE A 22 23.97 5.89 -22.53
CA PHE A 22 23.53 4.50 -22.51
C PHE A 22 22.60 4.23 -23.71
N SER A 23 22.84 3.09 -24.38
CA SER A 23 21.97 2.61 -25.44
C SER A 23 20.93 1.66 -24.88
N LEU A 24 19.65 1.93 -25.12
CA LEU A 24 18.57 1.04 -24.72
C LEU A 24 18.53 -0.19 -25.64
N SER A 25 18.26 -1.36 -25.07
CA SER A 25 18.26 -2.64 -25.78
C SER A 25 17.04 -3.47 -25.37
N GLU A 26 16.49 -4.21 -26.32
CA GLU A 26 15.45 -5.21 -26.05
C GLU A 26 16.06 -6.59 -25.70
N ASP A 27 17.31 -6.84 -26.06
CA ASP A 27 18.04 -8.09 -25.82
C ASP A 27 18.90 -8.02 -24.55
N TYR A 28 18.47 -8.74 -23.52
CA TYR A 28 19.17 -8.79 -22.23
C TYR A 28 20.45 -9.65 -22.23
N LEU A 29 20.57 -10.62 -23.13
CA LEU A 29 21.75 -11.50 -23.20
C LEU A 29 23.03 -10.71 -23.54
N ASN A 30 22.88 -9.59 -24.23
CA ASN A 30 23.98 -8.70 -24.60
C ASN A 30 23.96 -7.35 -23.82
N ALA A 31 23.09 -7.21 -22.83
CA ALA A 31 23.01 -6.00 -22.03
C ALA A 31 24.07 -6.01 -20.92
N SER A 32 24.65 -4.82 -20.65
CA SER A 32 25.52 -4.60 -19.51
C SER A 32 24.74 -4.22 -18.25
N GLY A 33 23.49 -3.83 -18.39
CA GLY A 33 22.60 -3.50 -17.30
C GLY A 33 21.15 -3.80 -17.64
N ILE A 34 20.34 -4.04 -16.61
CA ILE A 34 18.88 -4.23 -16.71
C ILE A 34 18.21 -3.20 -15.81
N VAL A 35 17.22 -2.48 -16.34
CA VAL A 35 16.33 -1.63 -15.56
C VAL A 35 14.93 -2.22 -15.61
N LEU A 36 14.33 -2.46 -14.45
CA LEU A 36 13.02 -3.12 -14.35
C LEU A 36 12.19 -2.55 -13.19
N ARG A 37 10.91 -2.89 -13.18
CA ARG A 37 9.99 -2.61 -12.05
C ARG A 37 9.46 -3.92 -11.45
N SER A 38 8.55 -4.60 -12.15
CA SER A 38 7.84 -5.78 -11.64
C SER A 38 8.17 -7.07 -12.39
N HIS A 39 8.98 -7.01 -13.43
CA HIS A 39 9.38 -8.20 -14.18
C HIS A 39 10.08 -9.21 -13.27
N ASN A 40 9.78 -10.49 -13.43
CA ASN A 40 10.39 -11.54 -12.61
C ASN A 40 11.73 -11.97 -13.20
N LEU A 41 12.80 -11.81 -12.42
CA LEU A 41 14.15 -12.23 -12.74
C LEU A 41 14.71 -13.30 -11.78
N THR A 42 13.84 -14.01 -11.06
CA THR A 42 14.29 -15.06 -10.12
C THR A 42 14.94 -16.27 -10.81
N GLU A 43 14.65 -16.46 -12.09
CA GLU A 43 15.23 -17.54 -12.92
C GLU A 43 16.14 -16.99 -14.03
N LEU A 44 16.67 -15.76 -13.86
CA LEU A 44 17.55 -15.13 -14.85
C LEU A 44 18.86 -15.91 -14.97
N GLU A 45 19.18 -16.34 -16.18
CA GLU A 45 20.53 -16.79 -16.53
C GLU A 45 21.44 -15.56 -16.70
N ILE A 46 22.42 -15.43 -15.81
CA ILE A 46 23.31 -14.27 -15.77
C ILE A 46 24.39 -14.44 -16.83
N SER A 47 24.41 -13.50 -17.79
CA SER A 47 25.48 -13.44 -18.80
C SER A 47 26.74 -12.78 -18.26
N GLU A 48 27.90 -13.11 -18.82
CA GLU A 48 29.18 -12.48 -18.45
C GLU A 48 29.23 -10.95 -18.71
N SER A 49 28.38 -10.45 -19.59
CA SER A 49 28.29 -9.01 -19.90
C SER A 49 27.46 -8.21 -18.90
N LEU A 50 26.63 -8.86 -18.06
CA LEU A 50 25.74 -8.19 -17.13
C LEU A 50 26.50 -7.73 -15.88
N LEU A 51 26.50 -6.44 -15.63
CA LEU A 51 27.20 -5.81 -14.51
C LEU A 51 26.26 -5.34 -13.40
N ALA A 52 25.05 -4.90 -13.76
CA ALA A 52 24.12 -4.34 -12.79
C ALA A 52 22.66 -4.55 -13.16
N ILE A 53 21.82 -4.63 -12.13
CA ILE A 53 20.36 -4.62 -12.25
C ILE A 53 19.83 -3.47 -11.38
N ALA A 54 19.01 -2.59 -11.95
CA ALA A 54 18.38 -1.48 -11.25
C ALA A 54 16.86 -1.68 -11.20
N ARG A 55 16.30 -1.78 -10.00
CA ARG A 55 14.85 -1.91 -9.82
C ARG A 55 14.22 -0.58 -9.45
N ALA A 56 13.26 -0.13 -10.27
CA ALA A 56 12.42 1.01 -9.98
C ALA A 56 11.37 0.64 -8.91
N GLY A 57 11.77 0.66 -7.65
CA GLY A 57 10.96 0.34 -6.48
C GLY A 57 11.75 -0.21 -5.30
N ALA A 58 11.13 -0.28 -4.13
CA ALA A 58 11.81 -0.64 -2.88
C ALA A 58 12.08 -2.14 -2.72
N GLY A 59 11.11 -3.01 -3.05
CA GLY A 59 11.26 -4.46 -2.89
C GLY A 59 12.16 -5.07 -3.95
N THR A 60 12.78 -6.21 -3.65
CA THR A 60 13.68 -6.94 -4.57
C THR A 60 13.30 -8.43 -4.70
N ASN A 61 12.11 -8.79 -4.28
CA ASN A 61 11.60 -10.17 -4.25
C ASN A 61 11.42 -10.81 -5.64
N ASN A 62 11.50 -10.03 -6.70
CA ASN A 62 11.47 -10.47 -8.10
C ASN A 62 12.88 -10.61 -8.72
N ILE A 63 13.94 -10.54 -7.91
CA ILE A 63 15.35 -10.68 -8.34
C ILE A 63 16.03 -11.66 -7.40
N ASP A 64 16.73 -12.65 -7.93
CA ASP A 64 17.59 -13.52 -7.12
C ASP A 64 18.89 -12.79 -6.77
N ILE A 65 18.88 -12.10 -5.63
CA ILE A 65 20.02 -11.31 -5.12
C ILE A 65 21.25 -12.22 -4.91
N LYS A 66 21.04 -13.46 -4.44
CA LYS A 66 22.13 -14.37 -4.17
C LYS A 66 22.82 -14.77 -5.47
N ASN A 67 22.06 -15.20 -6.46
CA ASN A 67 22.58 -15.54 -7.78
C ASN A 67 23.30 -14.35 -8.41
N CYS A 68 22.75 -13.14 -8.32
CA CYS A 68 23.42 -11.91 -8.79
C CYS A 68 24.77 -11.71 -8.09
N SER A 69 24.82 -11.84 -6.77
CA SER A 69 26.04 -11.65 -5.97
C SER A 69 27.10 -12.70 -6.31
N ASP A 70 26.71 -13.95 -6.49
CA ASP A 70 27.63 -15.06 -6.85
C ASP A 70 28.28 -14.82 -8.22
N HIS A 71 27.64 -14.07 -9.12
CA HIS A 71 28.14 -13.68 -10.43
C HIS A 71 28.73 -12.25 -10.49
N GLY A 72 28.85 -11.56 -9.36
CA GLY A 72 29.42 -10.21 -9.31
C GLY A 72 28.51 -9.11 -9.88
N VAL A 73 27.19 -9.37 -10.04
CA VAL A 73 26.22 -8.41 -10.54
C VAL A 73 25.66 -7.58 -9.38
N VAL A 74 25.79 -6.26 -9.48
CA VAL A 74 25.26 -5.34 -8.46
C VAL A 74 23.78 -5.11 -8.65
N VAL A 75 22.98 -5.22 -7.57
CA VAL A 75 21.55 -4.93 -7.62
C VAL A 75 21.24 -3.65 -6.86
N PHE A 76 20.65 -2.69 -7.57
CA PHE A 76 20.16 -1.43 -7.01
C PHE A 76 18.64 -1.44 -6.89
N ASN A 77 18.12 -0.76 -5.87
CA ASN A 77 16.70 -0.50 -5.71
C ASN A 77 16.47 0.98 -5.36
N THR A 78 15.22 1.43 -5.40
CA THR A 78 14.84 2.82 -5.12
C THR A 78 13.84 2.87 -3.95
N PRO A 79 14.31 2.67 -2.69
CA PRO A 79 13.41 2.74 -1.54
C PRO A 79 12.85 4.15 -1.40
N GLY A 80 11.54 4.25 -1.14
CA GLY A 80 10.85 5.51 -0.91
C GLY A 80 10.41 6.27 -2.18
N ALA A 81 10.79 5.86 -3.39
CA ALA A 81 10.41 6.56 -4.62
C ALA A 81 8.89 6.69 -4.81
N ASN A 82 8.12 5.70 -4.38
CA ASN A 82 6.65 5.70 -4.42
C ASN A 82 5.99 6.01 -3.07
N ALA A 83 6.77 6.49 -2.08
CA ALA A 83 6.24 6.67 -0.72
C ALA A 83 5.08 7.67 -0.67
N ASN A 84 5.16 8.76 -1.45
CA ASN A 84 4.10 9.75 -1.52
C ASN A 84 2.81 9.15 -2.12
N ALA A 85 2.90 8.40 -3.20
CA ALA A 85 1.73 7.78 -3.85
C ALA A 85 1.02 6.78 -2.90
N VAL A 86 1.80 5.95 -2.18
CA VAL A 86 1.24 5.02 -1.19
C VAL A 86 0.59 5.77 -0.01
N LYS A 87 1.23 6.84 0.49
CA LYS A 87 0.64 7.71 1.52
C LYS A 87 -0.72 8.26 1.07
N GLU A 88 -0.83 8.77 -0.15
CA GLU A 88 -2.10 9.29 -0.70
C GLU A 88 -3.17 8.21 -0.79
N MET A 89 -2.81 6.98 -1.18
CA MET A 89 -3.74 5.84 -1.18
C MET A 89 -4.21 5.48 0.23
N VAL A 90 -3.34 5.54 1.23
CA VAL A 90 -3.74 5.33 2.63
C VAL A 90 -4.73 6.40 3.08
N LEU A 91 -4.46 7.68 2.84
CA LEU A 91 -5.36 8.78 3.19
C LEU A 91 -6.73 8.66 2.50
N CYS A 92 -6.73 8.33 1.21
CA CYS A 92 -7.95 8.03 0.47
C CYS A 92 -8.73 6.89 1.13
N SER A 93 -8.05 5.81 1.51
CA SER A 93 -8.65 4.63 2.15
C SER A 93 -9.22 4.93 3.53
N LEU A 94 -8.56 5.78 4.33
CA LEU A 94 -9.09 6.24 5.62
C LEU A 94 -10.46 6.91 5.45
N ILE A 95 -10.60 7.78 4.46
CA ILE A 95 -11.84 8.51 4.20
C ILE A 95 -12.91 7.58 3.59
N LEU A 96 -12.55 6.81 2.55
CA LEU A 96 -13.50 5.97 1.81
C LEU A 96 -13.96 4.73 2.59
N SER A 97 -13.19 4.26 3.57
CA SER A 97 -13.57 3.06 4.34
C SER A 97 -14.84 3.24 5.17
N LYS A 98 -15.14 4.47 5.59
CA LYS A 98 -16.33 4.82 6.37
C LYS A 98 -17.33 5.68 5.59
N ARG A 99 -17.10 5.89 4.28
CA ARG A 99 -17.99 6.64 3.38
C ARG A 99 -18.13 5.87 2.08
N ASP A 100 -19.32 5.38 1.78
CA ASP A 100 -19.54 4.56 0.58
C ASP A 100 -19.85 5.43 -0.65
N LEU A 101 -18.86 6.22 -1.08
CA LEU A 101 -19.00 7.09 -2.25
C LEU A 101 -19.17 6.30 -3.55
N VAL A 102 -18.61 5.09 -3.61
CA VAL A 102 -18.67 4.28 -4.84
C VAL A 102 -20.07 3.74 -5.07
N SER A 103 -20.71 3.19 -4.04
CA SER A 103 -22.10 2.73 -4.14
C SER A 103 -23.05 3.91 -4.30
N GLY A 104 -22.78 5.03 -3.62
CA GLY A 104 -23.53 6.26 -3.79
C GLY A 104 -23.55 6.75 -5.23
N ASN A 105 -22.38 6.77 -5.87
CA ASN A 105 -22.28 7.17 -7.28
C ASN A 105 -23.00 6.19 -8.22
N LYS A 106 -22.83 4.88 -8.02
CA LYS A 106 -23.54 3.86 -8.81
C LYS A 106 -25.06 3.98 -8.68
N ASN A 107 -25.58 4.35 -7.52
CA ASN A 107 -27.02 4.50 -7.32
C ASN A 107 -27.58 5.76 -8.01
N LEU A 108 -26.75 6.77 -8.25
CA LEU A 108 -27.17 7.92 -9.07
C LEU A 108 -27.44 7.49 -10.52
N ASP A 109 -26.72 6.52 -11.06
CA ASP A 109 -26.94 5.97 -12.40
C ASP A 109 -28.29 5.26 -12.54
N SER A 110 -28.95 4.90 -11.41
CA SER A 110 -30.26 4.26 -11.40
C SER A 110 -31.44 5.23 -11.41
N ILE A 111 -31.17 6.53 -11.32
CA ILE A 111 -32.24 7.55 -11.34
C ILE A 111 -32.74 7.71 -12.76
N ASP A 112 -34.05 7.55 -12.94
CA ASP A 112 -34.71 7.82 -14.21
C ASP A 112 -34.86 9.34 -14.40
N ILE A 113 -33.93 9.92 -15.15
CA ILE A 113 -33.91 11.36 -15.42
C ILE A 113 -34.87 11.79 -16.55
N ASP A 114 -35.30 10.83 -17.41
CA ASP A 114 -36.13 11.14 -18.58
C ASP A 114 -37.61 11.29 -18.22
N SER A 115 -38.05 10.61 -17.13
CA SER A 115 -39.45 10.63 -16.69
C SER A 115 -39.75 11.61 -15.55
N LYS A 116 -38.74 12.26 -14.94
CA LYS A 116 -38.83 13.09 -13.74
C LYS A 116 -38.41 14.53 -14.00
N ASN A 117 -39.03 15.46 -13.29
CA ASN A 117 -38.59 16.85 -13.26
C ASN A 117 -37.49 17.07 -12.20
N ASP A 118 -36.81 18.23 -12.22
CA ASP A 118 -35.71 18.57 -11.33
C ASP A 118 -36.07 18.50 -9.85
N GLU A 119 -37.30 18.83 -9.47
CA GLU A 119 -37.76 18.82 -8.08
C GLU A 119 -37.93 17.37 -7.58
N GLU A 120 -38.45 16.48 -8.42
CA GLU A 120 -38.58 15.04 -8.11
C GLU A 120 -37.21 14.36 -8.02
N ILE A 121 -36.30 14.66 -8.93
CA ILE A 121 -34.91 14.16 -8.91
C ILE A 121 -34.21 14.64 -7.63
N SER A 122 -34.31 15.93 -7.30
CA SER A 122 -33.68 16.47 -6.08
C SER A 122 -34.20 15.80 -4.82
N LYS A 123 -35.52 15.55 -4.73
CA LYS A 123 -36.12 14.88 -3.60
C LYS A 123 -35.68 13.43 -3.45
N GLU A 124 -35.53 12.72 -4.57
CA GLU A 124 -35.03 11.35 -4.59
C GLU A 124 -33.58 11.29 -4.14
N ILE A 125 -32.71 12.19 -4.66
CA ILE A 125 -31.31 12.29 -4.24
C ILE A 125 -31.20 12.58 -2.73
N GLU A 126 -31.98 13.51 -2.19
CA GLU A 126 -31.98 13.77 -0.75
C GLU A 126 -32.43 12.56 0.08
N GLY A 127 -33.37 11.76 -0.43
CA GLY A 127 -33.75 10.48 0.17
C GLY A 127 -32.59 9.46 0.19
N MET A 128 -31.86 9.37 -0.91
CA MET A 128 -30.71 8.47 -1.06
C MET A 128 -29.55 8.86 -0.14
N LYS A 129 -29.23 10.13 0.04
CA LYS A 129 -28.13 10.61 0.90
C LYS A 129 -28.16 10.02 2.30
N LYS A 130 -29.35 9.77 2.85
CA LYS A 130 -29.51 9.18 4.19
C LYS A 130 -28.90 7.80 4.33
N GLN A 131 -28.78 7.04 3.24
CA GLN A 131 -28.22 5.69 3.22
C GLN A 131 -26.69 5.72 3.22
N TYR A 132 -26.08 6.87 2.86
CA TYR A 132 -24.62 7.04 2.70
C TYR A 132 -24.01 7.96 3.75
N VAL A 133 -24.67 8.09 4.89
CA VAL A 133 -24.12 8.83 6.03
C VAL A 133 -22.88 8.06 6.53
N GLY A 134 -21.71 8.69 6.45
CA GLY A 134 -20.45 8.13 6.90
C GLY A 134 -19.97 8.75 8.20
N GLU A 135 -18.76 8.36 8.60
CA GLU A 135 -18.07 8.91 9.76
C GLU A 135 -16.90 9.81 9.35
N GLU A 136 -16.59 10.80 10.19
CA GLU A 136 -15.39 11.61 10.05
C GLU A 136 -14.18 10.88 10.61
N VAL A 137 -12.99 11.13 10.02
CA VAL A 137 -11.72 10.61 10.53
C VAL A 137 -11.14 11.50 11.63
N ASN A 138 -11.59 12.76 11.70
CA ASN A 138 -11.17 13.70 12.75
C ASN A 138 -11.52 13.15 14.14
N GLY A 139 -10.56 13.19 15.06
CA GLY A 139 -10.68 12.63 16.42
C GLY A 139 -10.65 11.10 16.51
N LYS A 140 -10.51 10.37 15.39
CA LYS A 140 -10.30 8.92 15.39
C LYS A 140 -8.82 8.60 15.56
N THR A 141 -8.53 7.42 16.09
CA THR A 141 -7.16 6.95 16.29
C THR A 141 -6.70 6.08 15.12
N LEU A 142 -5.58 6.47 14.49
CA LEU A 142 -4.86 5.67 13.52
C LEU A 142 -3.65 4.98 14.18
N GLY A 143 -3.64 3.66 14.14
CA GLY A 143 -2.48 2.84 14.50
C GLY A 143 -1.59 2.61 13.29
N ILE A 144 -0.30 2.90 13.42
CA ILE A 144 0.69 2.66 12.36
C ILE A 144 1.66 1.58 12.82
N ILE A 145 1.81 0.53 12.01
CA ILE A 145 2.78 -0.53 12.25
C ILE A 145 3.87 -0.43 11.19
N GLY A 146 5.04 0.06 11.62
CA GLY A 146 6.19 0.42 10.78
C GLY A 146 6.28 1.91 10.47
N LEU A 147 7.35 2.56 10.96
CA LEU A 147 7.64 3.99 10.79
C LEU A 147 8.80 4.25 9.81
N GLY A 148 8.83 3.47 8.72
CA GLY A 148 9.71 3.75 7.58
C GLY A 148 9.30 4.99 6.79
N ALA A 149 9.82 5.16 5.58
CA ALA A 149 9.52 6.33 4.74
C ALA A 149 8.01 6.57 4.54
N ILE A 150 7.24 5.51 4.29
CA ILE A 150 5.80 5.62 4.07
C ILE A 150 5.05 5.87 5.38
N GLY A 151 5.29 5.04 6.41
CA GLY A 151 4.57 5.14 7.68
C GLY A 151 4.75 6.49 8.36
N SER A 152 5.94 7.09 8.28
CA SER A 152 6.20 8.44 8.82
C SER A 152 5.41 9.53 8.08
N MET A 153 5.34 9.46 6.75
CA MET A 153 4.53 10.40 5.96
C MET A 153 3.03 10.24 6.22
N VAL A 154 2.55 9.00 6.37
CA VAL A 154 1.16 8.71 6.73
C VAL A 154 0.84 9.27 8.11
N ALA A 155 1.73 9.08 9.10
CA ALA A 155 1.56 9.64 10.44
C ALA A 155 1.37 11.15 10.40
N GLU A 156 2.28 11.86 9.75
CA GLU A 156 2.25 13.32 9.65
C GLU A 156 0.96 13.83 9.01
N GLN A 157 0.57 13.26 7.87
CA GLN A 157 -0.60 13.73 7.14
C GLN A 157 -1.91 13.34 7.83
N SER A 158 -1.97 12.18 8.49
CA SER A 158 -3.15 11.78 9.27
C SER A 158 -3.38 12.68 10.47
N MET A 159 -2.31 13.14 11.12
CA MET A 159 -2.41 14.15 12.17
C MET A 159 -2.89 15.51 11.63
N ALA A 160 -2.44 15.89 10.43
CA ALA A 160 -2.86 17.14 9.78
C ALA A 160 -4.36 17.18 9.44
N ILE A 161 -4.99 16.03 9.23
CA ILE A 161 -6.45 15.92 9.03
C ILE A 161 -7.22 15.65 10.34
N GLY A 162 -6.56 15.80 11.50
CA GLY A 162 -7.21 15.77 12.81
C GLY A 162 -7.30 14.39 13.46
N MET A 163 -6.58 13.37 12.97
CA MET A 163 -6.53 12.06 13.63
C MET A 163 -5.53 12.06 14.80
N GLU A 164 -5.81 11.26 15.82
CA GLU A 164 -4.80 10.84 16.78
C GLU A 164 -3.97 9.72 16.18
N VAL A 165 -2.63 9.79 16.29
CA VAL A 165 -1.76 8.78 15.70
C VAL A 165 -0.91 8.12 16.77
N ILE A 166 -0.99 6.79 16.83
CA ILE A 166 -0.12 5.94 17.66
C ILE A 166 0.63 4.97 16.76
N ALA A 167 1.85 4.62 17.12
CA ALA A 167 2.66 3.80 16.24
C ALA A 167 3.57 2.81 16.98
N TYR A 168 3.83 1.68 16.32
CA TYR A 168 4.78 0.67 16.72
C TYR A 168 5.80 0.41 15.62
N ASP A 169 7.09 0.52 15.95
CA ASP A 169 8.19 0.12 15.08
C ASP A 169 9.38 -0.30 15.96
N PRO A 170 9.70 -1.60 16.04
CA PRO A 170 10.84 -2.08 16.84
C PRO A 170 12.19 -1.79 16.20
N GLY A 171 12.22 -1.46 14.89
CA GLY A 171 13.42 -1.15 14.13
C GLY A 171 13.67 0.34 13.93
N LEU A 172 12.92 1.22 14.60
CA LEU A 172 13.02 2.65 14.42
C LEU A 172 14.40 3.17 14.84
N THR A 173 15.13 3.72 13.87
CA THR A 173 16.42 4.35 14.14
C THR A 173 16.26 5.72 14.79
N VAL A 174 17.29 6.18 15.51
CA VAL A 174 17.31 7.53 16.13
C VAL A 174 17.10 8.61 15.06
N GLU A 175 17.74 8.47 13.90
CA GLU A 175 17.60 9.43 12.80
C GLU A 175 16.16 9.53 12.29
N ASN A 176 15.48 8.40 12.10
CA ASN A 176 14.07 8.38 11.70
C ASN A 176 13.18 8.92 12.82
N ALA A 177 13.47 8.61 14.08
CA ALA A 177 12.72 9.12 15.22
C ALA A 177 12.76 10.66 15.32
N LEU A 178 13.87 11.29 15.00
CA LEU A 178 14.02 12.74 15.01
C LEU A 178 13.19 13.46 13.92
N ARG A 179 12.77 12.76 12.89
CA ARG A 179 11.93 13.29 11.81
C ARG A 179 10.44 13.19 12.08
N LEU A 180 10.06 12.43 13.12
CA LEU A 180 8.66 12.23 13.46
C LEU A 180 8.10 13.44 14.23
N PRO A 181 6.81 13.75 14.04
CA PRO A 181 6.13 14.77 14.85
C PRO A 181 6.24 14.46 16.35
N SER A 182 6.53 15.45 17.17
CA SER A 182 6.67 15.28 18.63
C SER A 182 5.38 14.83 19.32
N SER A 183 4.24 15.05 18.71
CA SER A 183 2.92 14.62 19.17
C SER A 183 2.59 13.16 18.84
N LEU A 184 3.41 12.47 18.02
CA LEU A 184 3.23 11.07 17.71
C LEU A 184 3.48 10.21 18.97
N LYS A 185 2.47 9.47 19.39
CA LYS A 185 2.59 8.53 20.53
C LYS A 185 3.20 7.21 20.04
N ARG A 186 4.35 6.85 20.57
CA ARG A 186 4.97 5.55 20.30
C ARG A 186 4.53 4.53 21.33
N CYS A 187 4.23 3.32 20.87
CA CYS A 187 3.90 2.18 21.71
C CYS A 187 5.06 1.17 21.70
N ASP A 188 5.27 0.49 22.81
CA ASP A 188 6.32 -0.52 22.95
C ASP A 188 5.88 -1.89 22.44
N LYS A 189 4.57 -2.09 22.28
CA LYS A 189 3.97 -3.35 21.84
C LYS A 189 2.97 -3.12 20.73
N ILE A 190 2.93 -4.06 19.78
CA ILE A 190 1.98 -4.04 18.68
C ILE A 190 0.52 -4.16 19.17
N GLU A 191 0.32 -4.91 20.25
CA GLU A 191 -1.00 -5.14 20.85
C GLU A 191 -1.64 -3.84 21.35
N GLU A 192 -0.84 -2.89 21.85
CA GLU A 192 -1.32 -1.58 22.28
C GLU A 192 -1.85 -0.77 21.10
N VAL A 193 -1.15 -0.85 19.95
CA VAL A 193 -1.59 -0.18 18.72
C VAL A 193 -2.89 -0.80 18.24
N LEU A 194 -2.98 -2.13 18.18
CA LEU A 194 -4.15 -2.83 17.67
C LEU A 194 -5.40 -2.54 18.51
N SER A 195 -5.28 -2.63 19.84
CA SER A 195 -6.42 -2.48 20.76
C SER A 195 -6.92 -1.03 20.93
N SER A 196 -6.07 -0.05 20.62
CA SER A 196 -6.41 1.37 20.82
C SER A 196 -6.87 2.07 19.54
N SER A 197 -6.75 1.45 18.36
CA SER A 197 -6.95 2.10 17.08
C SER A 197 -8.31 1.83 16.45
N ASP A 198 -8.89 2.86 15.82
CA ASP A 198 -10.09 2.74 14.99
C ASP A 198 -9.71 2.32 13.55
N TYR A 199 -8.50 2.67 13.15
CA TYR A 199 -7.87 2.29 11.89
C TYR A 199 -6.46 1.77 12.15
N VAL A 200 -6.04 0.73 11.46
CA VAL A 200 -4.66 0.23 11.50
C VAL A 200 -4.08 0.20 10.11
N SER A 201 -2.90 0.78 9.91
CA SER A 201 -2.18 0.78 8.64
C SER A 201 -0.82 0.10 8.77
N LEU A 202 -0.55 -0.85 7.87
CA LEU A 202 0.66 -1.66 7.87
C LEU A 202 1.69 -1.10 6.88
N HIS A 203 2.93 -0.89 7.34
CA HIS A 203 4.05 -0.36 6.55
C HIS A 203 5.32 -1.17 6.78
N LEU A 204 5.21 -2.49 6.66
CA LEU A 204 6.27 -3.45 6.94
C LEU A 204 6.74 -4.17 5.68
N PRO A 205 8.03 -4.54 5.57
CA PRO A 205 8.48 -5.50 4.57
C PRO A 205 7.97 -6.91 4.90
N LEU A 206 7.77 -7.75 3.90
CA LEU A 206 7.49 -9.17 4.12
C LEU A 206 8.82 -9.93 4.28
N ASN A 207 9.00 -10.55 5.44
CA ASN A 207 10.12 -11.42 5.77
C ASN A 207 9.66 -12.53 6.74
N GLN A 208 10.57 -13.34 7.25
CA GLN A 208 10.22 -14.44 8.17
C GLN A 208 9.53 -13.96 9.45
N ASN A 209 9.89 -12.77 9.96
CA ASN A 209 9.34 -12.21 11.20
C ASN A 209 7.98 -11.50 11.00
N THR A 210 7.68 -11.09 9.77
CA THR A 210 6.46 -10.33 9.45
C THR A 210 5.43 -11.14 8.67
N LYS A 211 5.79 -12.36 8.24
CA LYS A 211 4.86 -13.29 7.61
C LYS A 211 3.79 -13.72 8.61
N ASN A 212 2.52 -13.53 8.25
CA ASN A 212 1.35 -13.78 9.11
C ASN A 212 1.48 -13.10 10.50
N LEU A 213 2.18 -11.97 10.56
CA LEU A 213 2.31 -11.19 11.79
C LEU A 213 0.95 -10.81 12.38
N ILE A 214 0.01 -10.46 11.51
CA ILE A 214 -1.37 -10.16 11.90
C ILE A 214 -2.19 -11.46 11.71
N ASP A 215 -2.21 -12.24 12.77
CA ASP A 215 -2.93 -13.50 12.93
C ASP A 215 -4.29 -13.29 13.64
N LEU A 216 -5.02 -14.37 13.90
CA LEU A 216 -6.33 -14.34 14.54
C LEU A 216 -6.30 -13.67 15.92
N GLU A 217 -5.26 -13.93 16.72
CA GLU A 217 -5.13 -13.35 18.06
C GLU A 217 -5.02 -11.84 17.94
N LYS A 218 -4.18 -11.34 17.04
CA LYS A 218 -3.99 -9.91 16.83
C LYS A 218 -5.18 -9.24 16.15
N LEU A 219 -5.84 -9.91 15.22
CA LEU A 219 -7.08 -9.41 14.62
C LEU A 219 -8.18 -9.24 15.68
N LYS A 220 -8.32 -10.18 16.61
CA LYS A 220 -9.28 -10.10 17.73
C LYS A 220 -8.95 -9.02 18.77
N LEU A 221 -7.72 -8.54 18.83
CA LEU A 221 -7.36 -7.38 19.66
C LEU A 221 -7.82 -6.06 19.06
N MET A 222 -8.03 -5.99 17.76
CA MET A 222 -8.52 -4.78 17.11
C MET A 222 -9.93 -4.43 17.61
N LYS A 223 -10.24 -3.13 17.64
CA LYS A 223 -11.59 -2.69 18.02
C LYS A 223 -12.63 -3.27 17.08
N GLU A 224 -13.77 -3.64 17.61
CA GLU A 224 -14.93 -4.02 16.79
C GLU A 224 -15.33 -2.87 15.86
N GLY A 225 -15.56 -3.18 14.60
CA GLY A 225 -15.87 -2.19 13.58
C GLY A 225 -14.68 -1.36 13.10
N SER A 226 -13.44 -1.71 13.49
CA SER A 226 -12.23 -1.04 13.00
C SER A 226 -11.90 -1.40 11.54
N VAL A 227 -10.96 -0.66 10.97
CA VAL A 227 -10.50 -0.82 9.57
C VAL A 227 -9.03 -1.21 9.56
N LEU A 228 -8.68 -2.24 8.79
CA LEU A 228 -7.30 -2.64 8.54
C LEU A 228 -6.89 -2.26 7.11
N ILE A 229 -5.78 -1.53 6.96
CA ILE A 229 -5.23 -1.07 5.67
C ILE A 229 -3.86 -1.72 5.45
N ASN A 230 -3.68 -2.37 4.31
CA ASN A 230 -2.42 -3.01 3.95
C ASN A 230 -2.04 -2.77 2.49
N PHE A 231 -1.24 -1.75 2.24
CA PHE A 231 -0.57 -1.48 0.98
C PHE A 231 0.91 -1.86 1.00
N SER A 232 1.32 -2.64 2.00
CA SER A 232 2.72 -3.09 2.14
C SER A 232 3.00 -4.34 1.33
N ARG A 233 2.53 -5.50 1.83
CA ARG A 233 2.71 -6.80 1.17
C ARG A 233 1.55 -7.72 1.56
N GLY A 234 1.20 -8.60 0.64
CA GLY A 234 0.32 -9.75 0.90
C GLY A 234 0.73 -10.60 2.08
N GLY A 235 0.65 -11.59 2.48
CA GLY A 235 1.22 -12.49 3.50
C GLY A 235 1.65 -11.91 4.86
N ILE A 236 1.54 -10.60 5.10
CA ILE A 236 1.72 -9.99 6.43
C ILE A 236 0.49 -10.29 7.30
N VAL A 237 -0.68 -10.27 6.71
CA VAL A 237 -1.95 -10.63 7.35
C VAL A 237 -2.26 -12.08 7.00
N SER A 238 -2.63 -12.89 7.98
CA SER A 238 -3.14 -14.24 7.77
C SER A 238 -4.50 -14.17 7.07
N GLU A 239 -4.56 -14.59 5.80
CA GLU A 239 -5.79 -14.49 5.01
C GLU A 239 -6.95 -15.27 5.62
N LYS A 240 -6.69 -16.51 6.07
CA LYS A 240 -7.70 -17.35 6.70
C LYS A 240 -8.34 -16.67 7.91
N ASP A 241 -7.50 -16.10 8.77
CA ASP A 241 -7.94 -15.48 10.02
C ASP A 241 -8.66 -14.14 9.76
N LEU A 242 -8.20 -13.41 8.74
CA LEU A 242 -8.85 -12.20 8.26
C LEU A 242 -10.27 -12.45 7.75
N LEU A 243 -10.45 -13.51 6.94
CA LEU A 243 -11.77 -13.89 6.42
C LEU A 243 -12.73 -14.22 7.57
N GLU A 244 -12.29 -14.97 8.59
CA GLU A 244 -13.08 -15.23 9.79
C GLU A 244 -13.54 -13.95 10.50
N CYS A 245 -12.64 -12.99 10.67
CA CYS A 245 -12.96 -11.71 11.35
C CYS A 245 -13.91 -10.82 10.53
N LEU A 246 -13.83 -10.87 9.20
CA LEU A 246 -14.72 -10.11 8.31
C LEU A 246 -16.12 -10.73 8.25
N GLU A 247 -16.21 -12.07 8.14
CA GLU A 247 -17.48 -12.81 8.13
C GLU A 247 -18.25 -12.63 9.44
N ASN A 248 -17.54 -12.55 10.57
CA ASN A 248 -18.13 -12.30 11.89
C ASN A 248 -18.38 -10.82 12.19
N ASN A 249 -18.15 -9.91 11.21
CA ASN A 249 -18.28 -8.45 11.36
C ASN A 249 -17.43 -7.84 12.49
N HIS A 250 -16.36 -8.52 12.94
CA HIS A 250 -15.43 -7.97 13.92
C HIS A 250 -14.67 -6.78 13.33
N LEU A 251 -14.18 -6.93 12.10
CA LEU A 251 -13.61 -5.82 11.32
C LEU A 251 -14.69 -5.24 10.36
N HIS A 252 -14.72 -3.92 10.27
CA HIS A 252 -15.61 -3.24 9.33
C HIS A 252 -15.14 -3.42 7.89
N LYS A 253 -13.84 -3.21 7.63
CA LYS A 253 -13.23 -3.34 6.29
C LYS A 253 -11.76 -3.76 6.36
N TYR A 254 -11.33 -4.45 5.33
CA TYR A 254 -9.93 -4.61 4.96
C TYR A 254 -9.67 -3.95 3.61
N VAL A 255 -8.70 -3.05 3.54
CA VAL A 255 -8.33 -2.33 2.32
C VAL A 255 -6.93 -2.74 1.90
N THR A 256 -6.77 -3.25 0.68
CA THR A 256 -5.50 -3.76 0.18
C THR A 256 -5.41 -3.68 -1.34
N ASP A 257 -4.18 -3.64 -1.86
CA ASP A 257 -3.87 -3.80 -3.28
C ASP A 257 -3.25 -5.19 -3.61
N PHE A 258 -3.40 -6.15 -2.68
CA PHE A 258 -2.99 -7.55 -2.84
C PHE A 258 -4.19 -8.49 -2.82
N PRO A 259 -5.10 -8.41 -3.82
CA PRO A 259 -6.29 -9.25 -3.83
C PRO A 259 -5.90 -10.71 -4.07
N THR A 260 -6.50 -11.60 -3.30
CA THR A 260 -6.52 -13.04 -3.56
C THR A 260 -7.88 -13.45 -4.09
N LYS A 261 -8.00 -14.66 -4.64
CA LYS A 261 -9.28 -15.17 -5.12
C LYS A 261 -10.35 -15.18 -4.02
N ASN A 262 -9.98 -15.56 -2.81
CA ASN A 262 -10.90 -15.62 -1.68
C ASN A 262 -11.32 -14.22 -1.22
N LEU A 263 -10.38 -13.29 -1.15
CA LEU A 263 -10.65 -11.89 -0.80
C LEU A 263 -11.54 -11.19 -1.83
N LEU A 264 -11.37 -11.46 -3.13
CA LEU A 264 -12.21 -10.88 -4.19
C LEU A 264 -13.70 -11.26 -4.06
N CYS A 265 -14.00 -12.41 -3.45
CA CYS A 265 -15.39 -12.84 -3.22
C CYS A 265 -16.08 -12.07 -2.08
N LEU A 266 -15.33 -11.49 -1.13
CA LEU A 266 -15.86 -10.91 0.10
C LEU A 266 -15.55 -9.43 0.29
N LEU A 267 -14.55 -8.87 -0.42
CA LEU A 267 -14.00 -7.57 -0.11
C LEU A 267 -14.06 -6.58 -1.26
N TYR A 268 -14.20 -5.31 -0.89
CA TYR A 268 -13.89 -4.18 -1.72
C TYR A 268 -12.37 -4.03 -1.81
N THR A 269 -11.78 -4.53 -2.90
CA THR A 269 -10.37 -4.29 -3.21
C THR A 269 -10.28 -3.09 -4.15
N SER A 270 -9.51 -2.08 -3.76
CA SER A 270 -9.13 -1.02 -4.67
C SER A 270 -7.86 -1.45 -5.41
N PRO A 271 -7.86 -1.59 -6.74
CA PRO A 271 -6.60 -1.65 -7.47
C PRO A 271 -5.88 -0.31 -7.25
N SER A 272 -4.75 -0.35 -6.57
CA SER A 272 -3.90 0.83 -6.46
C SER A 272 -3.19 1.04 -7.78
N PRO A 273 -3.34 2.18 -8.43
CA PRO A 273 -2.39 2.60 -9.43
C PRO A 273 -1.07 2.84 -8.72
N ARG A 274 -0.17 1.87 -8.79
CA ARG A 274 1.21 2.02 -8.32
C ARG A 274 2.00 2.67 -9.44
N ASP A 275 1.87 3.96 -9.58
CA ASP A 275 2.71 4.75 -10.48
C ASP A 275 3.82 5.45 -9.72
#